data_662a5cedb92ad3776e0051c335410308
#
_entry.id   662a5cedb92ad3776e0051c335410308
#
_cell.length_a   1.000
_cell.length_b   1.000
_cell.length_c   1.000
_cell.angle_alpha   90.00
_cell.angle_beta   90.00
_cell.angle_gamma   90.00
#
_symmetry.space_group_name_H-M   'P 1'
#
loop_
_entity.id
_entity.type
_entity.pdbx_description
1 polymer ?
#
loop_
_entity_poly.entity_id
_entity_poly.type
_entity_poly.pdbx_seq_one_letter_code
_entity_poly.pdbx_strand_id
1 'polypeptide(L)'
;MGTASRNASLKWLFILALAAGCGGTESSVESVELKGADELAHSESALTGCLAYKSTLTTTATSLNLRSGPTTAYSIIAVMPQGATVTTWDNPSCDSGGWYKVEWGGVVGWASGTYLTVVTQTASVRNEAITRAEGGTLGASGGGTGFSYWWGHGAWNPNQAPGSCTGDCGACSHTGSYGADCSGFAAKVWQVPSTNTNPASDSHPYSTIDFNVDSTQWHTVDRGTLLKGDALVYNISGAGHIFIYESGDGWGNMVAHECKGCVAGCLKNSRTATTSFHGIRHY
;
A
#
# COMPACT_ATOMS: atom_id res chain seq x y z
N MET A 1 5.42 -10.78 -69.03
CA MET A 1 4.89 -12.13 -68.89
C MET A 1 4.42 -12.19 -67.42
N GLY A 2 3.17 -11.93 -67.07
CA GLY A 2 1.94 -12.66 -67.35
C GLY A 2 1.89 -13.78 -66.29
N THR A 3 1.01 -13.91 -65.36
CA THR A 3 -0.43 -13.90 -65.25
C THR A 3 -0.83 -14.05 -63.78
N ALA A 4 -1.75 -13.31 -63.22
CA ALA A 4 -3.19 -13.48 -63.09
C ALA A 4 -3.65 -14.26 -61.83
N SER A 5 -4.24 -13.50 -60.96
CA SER A 5 -5.46 -13.61 -60.13
C SER A 5 -6.22 -14.94 -60.15
N ARG A 6 -6.71 -15.36 -58.98
CA ARG A 6 -8.08 -15.92 -58.83
C ARG A 6 -8.57 -15.77 -57.37
N ASN A 7 -9.62 -14.97 -57.26
CA ASN A 7 -10.56 -14.93 -56.14
C ASN A 7 -11.40 -16.22 -56.08
N ALA A 8 -11.63 -16.75 -54.89
CA ALA A 8 -12.70 -17.74 -54.65
C ALA A 8 -13.57 -17.27 -53.50
N SER A 9 -14.76 -16.76 -53.85
CA SER A 9 -15.86 -16.51 -52.92
C SER A 9 -16.51 -17.84 -52.55
N LEU A 10 -16.65 -18.10 -51.26
CA LEU A 10 -17.41 -19.23 -50.74
C LEU A 10 -18.71 -18.70 -50.13
N LYS A 11 -19.82 -18.97 -50.86
CA LYS A 11 -21.21 -18.72 -50.44
C LYS A 11 -21.61 -19.77 -49.41
N TRP A 12 -22.08 -19.37 -48.25
CA TRP A 12 -22.73 -20.24 -47.28
C TRP A 12 -24.27 -20.20 -47.49
N LEU A 13 -24.83 -21.40 -47.65
CA LEU A 13 -26.22 -21.68 -47.84
C LEU A 13 -26.96 -21.63 -46.49
N PHE A 14 -28.08 -20.91 -46.45
CA PHE A 14 -29.02 -20.96 -45.34
C PHE A 14 -29.85 -22.27 -45.42
N ILE A 15 -29.89 -23.00 -44.33
CA ILE A 15 -30.92 -24.04 -44.11
C ILE A 15 -31.82 -23.56 -42.99
N LEU A 16 -33.11 -23.32 -43.34
CA LEU A 16 -34.18 -23.01 -42.41
C LEU A 16 -34.75 -24.33 -41.90
N ALA A 17 -34.75 -24.55 -40.60
CA ALA A 17 -35.54 -25.60 -39.97
C ALA A 17 -36.52 -24.95 -38.97
N LEU A 18 -37.83 -24.98 -39.34
CA LEU A 18 -38.91 -24.72 -38.38
C LEU A 18 -39.12 -25.96 -37.49
N ALA A 19 -39.18 -25.75 -36.21
CA ALA A 19 -39.90 -26.64 -35.28
C ALA A 19 -40.59 -25.78 -34.23
N ALA A 20 -41.89 -25.89 -34.14
CA ALA A 20 -42.78 -25.22 -33.21
C ALA A 20 -42.81 -26.00 -31.86
N GLY A 21 -42.94 -25.24 -30.74
CA GLY A 21 -43.63 -25.79 -29.59
C GLY A 21 -43.12 -25.43 -28.20
N CYS A 22 -43.98 -24.69 -27.50
CA CYS A 22 -44.18 -24.59 -26.04
C CYS A 22 -43.24 -23.79 -25.17
N GLY A 23 -43.71 -22.62 -24.79
CA GLY A 23 -43.84 -22.02 -23.46
C GLY A 23 -42.68 -22.16 -22.48
N GLY A 24 -41.92 -21.11 -22.32
CA GLY A 24 -41.00 -20.92 -21.18
C GLY A 24 -40.57 -19.46 -21.16
N THR A 25 -40.86 -18.80 -20.06
CA THR A 25 -40.56 -17.40 -19.76
C THR A 25 -39.17 -16.99 -20.19
N GLU A 26 -39.08 -16.01 -21.04
CA GLU A 26 -37.85 -15.32 -21.39
C GLU A 26 -37.31 -14.59 -20.13
N SER A 27 -36.25 -15.15 -19.55
CA SER A 27 -35.40 -14.42 -18.64
C SER A 27 -34.46 -13.56 -19.50
N SER A 28 -34.73 -12.27 -19.55
CA SER A 28 -33.83 -11.30 -20.13
C SER A 28 -32.49 -11.35 -19.43
N VAL A 29 -31.47 -11.87 -20.11
CA VAL A 29 -30.10 -11.73 -19.65
C VAL A 29 -29.75 -10.26 -19.89
N GLU A 30 -29.91 -9.47 -18.82
CA GLU A 30 -29.44 -8.10 -18.77
C GLU A 30 -27.89 -8.17 -18.85
N SER A 31 -27.35 -7.71 -19.95
CA SER A 31 -25.92 -7.51 -20.12
C SER A 31 -25.48 -6.49 -19.08
N VAL A 32 -24.87 -6.96 -17.99
CA VAL A 32 -24.18 -6.11 -17.02
C VAL A 32 -22.99 -5.53 -17.76
N GLU A 33 -23.18 -4.35 -18.28
CA GLU A 33 -22.11 -3.48 -18.76
C GLU A 33 -21.26 -3.13 -17.54
N LEU A 34 -20.07 -3.75 -17.43
CA LEU A 34 -19.05 -3.36 -16.47
C LEU A 34 -18.60 -1.95 -16.83
N LYS A 35 -19.37 -0.95 -16.41
CA LYS A 35 -18.86 0.40 -16.27
C LYS A 35 -17.76 0.36 -15.23
N GLY A 36 -16.53 0.46 -15.69
CA GLY A 36 -15.40 0.84 -14.87
C GLY A 36 -15.64 2.23 -14.31
N ALA A 37 -16.34 2.29 -13.19
CA ALA A 37 -16.44 3.49 -12.38
C ALA A 37 -15.33 3.43 -11.35
N ASP A 38 -14.16 3.93 -11.74
CA ASP A 38 -13.21 4.49 -10.80
C ASP A 38 -13.77 5.85 -10.36
N GLU A 39 -14.93 5.82 -9.72
CA GLU A 39 -15.50 6.95 -9.04
C GLU A 39 -14.96 6.87 -7.62
N LEU A 40 -13.96 7.72 -7.34
CA LEU A 40 -13.54 8.10 -5.99
C LEU A 40 -14.80 8.47 -5.21
N ALA A 41 -15.38 7.50 -4.52
CA ALA A 41 -16.38 7.75 -3.52
C ALA A 41 -15.72 8.54 -2.38
N HIS A 42 -15.68 9.86 -2.51
CA HIS A 42 -15.53 10.74 -1.37
C HIS A 42 -16.76 10.51 -0.50
N SER A 43 -16.65 9.61 0.46
CA SER A 43 -17.60 9.56 1.56
C SER A 43 -17.40 10.86 2.34
N GLU A 44 -18.22 11.86 2.06
CA GLU A 44 -18.36 13.06 2.88
C GLU A 44 -19.07 12.71 4.20
N SER A 45 -18.49 11.79 4.95
CA SER A 45 -18.92 11.56 6.32
C SER A 45 -18.05 12.42 7.21
N ALA A 46 -18.67 13.38 7.91
CA ALA A 46 -18.00 14.10 8.98
C ALA A 46 -17.31 13.11 9.91
N LEU A 47 -16.07 13.39 10.31
CA LEU A 47 -15.31 12.51 11.17
C LEU A 47 -16.08 12.21 12.45
N THR A 48 -16.28 10.93 12.75
CA THR A 48 -16.94 10.46 13.98
C THR A 48 -15.90 9.86 14.92
N GLY A 49 -15.73 10.45 16.10
CA GLY A 49 -14.76 10.02 17.10
C GLY A 49 -13.34 10.51 16.83
N CYS A 50 -12.50 10.42 17.84
CA CYS A 50 -11.11 10.86 17.74
C CYS A 50 -10.27 9.80 17.01
N LEU A 51 -9.33 10.28 16.22
CA LEU A 51 -8.40 9.46 15.46
C LEU A 51 -7.11 9.22 16.24
N ALA A 52 -6.37 8.20 15.86
CA ALA A 52 -5.06 7.96 16.42
C ALA A 52 -4.09 9.12 16.13
N TYR A 53 -3.09 9.27 16.95
CA TYR A 53 -1.98 10.20 16.71
C TYR A 53 -1.32 9.91 15.35
N LYS A 54 -1.03 10.97 14.60
CA LYS A 54 -0.44 10.90 13.24
C LYS A 54 -1.33 10.27 12.16
N SER A 55 -2.65 10.19 12.37
CA SER A 55 -3.57 9.88 11.27
C SER A 55 -3.52 10.97 10.21
N THR A 56 -3.43 10.57 8.94
CA THR A 56 -3.40 11.51 7.82
C THR A 56 -4.82 11.87 7.39
N LEU A 57 -5.05 13.17 7.25
CA LEU A 57 -6.31 13.74 6.81
C LEU A 57 -6.08 14.67 5.62
N THR A 58 -7.12 14.89 4.84
CA THR A 58 -7.14 15.94 3.82
C THR A 58 -8.28 16.92 4.07
N THR A 59 -8.07 18.19 3.71
CA THR A 59 -9.07 19.23 3.81
C THR A 59 -10.05 19.18 2.64
N THR A 60 -11.35 19.25 2.90
CA THR A 60 -12.40 19.22 1.87
C THR A 60 -12.92 20.63 1.51
N ALA A 61 -12.83 21.60 2.43
CA ALA A 61 -13.21 22.98 2.17
C ALA A 61 -12.22 23.68 1.24
N THR A 62 -12.71 24.60 0.41
CA THR A 62 -11.85 25.47 -0.44
C THR A 62 -10.79 26.21 0.37
N SER A 63 -11.11 26.54 1.63
CA SER A 63 -10.22 27.20 2.59
C SER A 63 -10.66 26.78 3.99
N LEU A 64 -9.76 26.18 4.75
CA LEU A 64 -10.02 25.73 6.12
C LEU A 64 -9.09 26.46 7.10
N ASN A 65 -9.68 27.11 8.08
CA ASN A 65 -8.92 27.80 9.11
C ASN A 65 -8.32 26.82 10.11
N LEU A 66 -7.01 26.93 10.34
CA LEU A 66 -6.31 26.35 11.46
C LEU A 66 -6.31 27.38 12.61
N ARG A 67 -6.76 26.98 13.80
CA ARG A 67 -6.99 27.91 14.92
C ARG A 67 -6.16 27.53 16.15
N SER A 68 -5.97 28.49 17.03
CA SER A 68 -5.25 28.27 18.29
C SER A 68 -6.01 27.42 19.32
N GLY A 69 -7.32 27.16 19.10
CA GLY A 69 -8.16 26.34 19.97
C GLY A 69 -9.39 25.79 19.25
N PRO A 70 -10.16 24.90 19.91
CA PRO A 70 -11.16 24.04 19.29
C PRO A 70 -12.56 24.72 19.15
N THR A 71 -12.62 25.98 18.77
CA THR A 71 -13.87 26.64 18.37
C THR A 71 -13.59 27.79 17.40
N THR A 72 -14.65 28.33 16.80
CA THR A 72 -14.57 29.53 15.93
C THR A 72 -14.19 30.82 16.68
N ALA A 73 -14.26 30.83 18.00
CA ALA A 73 -13.88 31.97 18.83
C ALA A 73 -12.36 32.16 18.95
N TYR A 74 -11.58 31.10 18.70
CA TYR A 74 -10.13 31.18 18.76
C TYR A 74 -9.52 31.80 17.49
N SER A 75 -8.36 32.42 17.65
CA SER A 75 -7.65 33.10 16.57
C SER A 75 -7.25 32.12 15.46
N ILE A 76 -7.35 32.60 14.23
CA ILE A 76 -6.81 31.89 13.06
C ILE A 76 -5.29 32.06 13.07
N ILE A 77 -4.56 30.94 13.02
CA ILE A 77 -3.09 30.90 13.02
C ILE A 77 -2.52 30.50 11.67
N ALA A 78 -3.33 29.82 10.83
CA ALA A 78 -3.01 29.51 9.44
C ALA A 78 -4.31 29.26 8.65
N VAL A 79 -4.21 29.26 7.31
CA VAL A 79 -5.32 28.93 6.40
C VAL A 79 -4.86 27.86 5.44
N MET A 80 -5.51 26.71 5.47
CA MET A 80 -5.18 25.53 4.67
C MET A 80 -6.03 25.53 3.40
N PRO A 81 -5.45 25.33 2.20
CA PRO A 81 -6.21 25.19 0.96
C PRO A 81 -6.95 23.85 0.91
N GLN A 82 -7.91 23.71 0.01
CA GLN A 82 -8.54 22.44 -0.30
C GLN A 82 -7.51 21.40 -0.76
N GLY A 83 -7.67 20.16 -0.30
CA GLY A 83 -6.72 19.10 -0.60
C GLY A 83 -5.41 19.14 0.19
N ALA A 84 -5.27 20.08 1.14
CA ALA A 84 -4.10 20.10 2.02
C ALA A 84 -4.07 18.83 2.87
N THR A 85 -2.91 18.17 2.89
CA THR A 85 -2.64 17.04 3.77
C THR A 85 -2.24 17.55 5.14
N VAL A 86 -2.91 17.06 6.19
CA VAL A 86 -2.65 17.38 7.59
C VAL A 86 -2.53 16.09 8.39
N THR A 87 -1.85 16.13 9.52
CA THR A 87 -1.73 14.96 10.42
C THR A 87 -2.30 15.30 11.80
N THR A 88 -3.00 14.36 12.42
CA THR A 88 -3.46 14.50 13.80
C THR A 88 -2.27 14.62 14.76
N TRP A 89 -2.38 15.50 15.79
CA TRP A 89 -1.24 15.83 16.65
C TRP A 89 -1.31 15.23 18.05
N ASP A 90 -2.48 15.04 18.63
CA ASP A 90 -2.64 14.52 20.00
C ASP A 90 -3.35 13.15 20.05
N ASN A 91 -3.33 12.53 21.23
CA ASN A 91 -4.13 11.36 21.56
C ASN A 91 -4.85 11.60 22.90
N PRO A 92 -6.18 11.87 22.92
CA PRO A 92 -7.06 11.92 21.76
C PRO A 92 -6.83 13.15 20.86
N SER A 93 -6.99 12.96 19.56
CA SER A 93 -6.75 13.99 18.55
C SER A 93 -7.92 14.98 18.36
N CYS A 94 -9.05 14.79 19.03
CA CYS A 94 -10.24 15.62 18.92
C CYS A 94 -10.84 16.00 20.27
N ASP A 95 -11.63 17.06 20.27
CA ASP A 95 -12.51 17.43 21.38
C ASP A 95 -13.94 16.90 21.18
N SER A 96 -14.79 17.07 22.20
CA SER A 96 -16.20 16.67 22.14
C SER A 96 -17.05 17.52 21.18
N GLY A 97 -16.53 18.62 20.67
CA GLY A 97 -17.18 19.52 19.70
C GLY A 97 -16.83 19.18 18.24
N GLY A 98 -16.08 18.10 17.98
CA GLY A 98 -15.71 17.68 16.63
C GLY A 98 -14.59 18.50 16.01
N TRP A 99 -13.76 19.13 16.82
CA TRP A 99 -12.53 19.79 16.39
C TRP A 99 -11.36 18.84 16.56
N TYR A 100 -10.47 18.82 15.56
CA TYR A 100 -9.27 17.98 15.55
C TYR A 100 -8.03 18.84 15.69
N LYS A 101 -7.14 18.44 16.60
CA LYS A 101 -5.81 19.03 16.70
C LYS A 101 -4.92 18.40 15.64
N VAL A 102 -4.45 19.21 14.72
CA VAL A 102 -3.70 18.78 13.54
C VAL A 102 -2.45 19.61 13.35
N GLU A 103 -1.50 19.05 12.62
CA GLU A 103 -0.31 19.73 12.14
C GLU A 103 -0.40 19.93 10.63
N TRP A 104 -0.05 21.14 10.17
CA TRP A 104 0.09 21.49 8.77
C TRP A 104 1.26 22.45 8.57
N GLY A 105 2.24 22.06 7.71
CA GLY A 105 3.39 22.91 7.41
C GLY A 105 4.23 23.30 8.63
N GLY A 106 4.30 22.43 9.64
CA GLY A 106 5.00 22.68 10.90
C GLY A 106 4.20 23.51 11.91
N VAL A 107 2.96 23.91 11.58
CA VAL A 107 2.06 24.66 12.50
C VAL A 107 1.04 23.72 13.09
N VAL A 108 1.00 23.63 14.42
CA VAL A 108 0.02 22.83 15.17
C VAL A 108 -1.15 23.70 15.60
N GLY A 109 -2.37 23.23 15.34
CA GLY A 109 -3.59 23.97 15.69
C GLY A 109 -4.83 23.09 15.61
N TRP A 110 -6.00 23.71 15.64
CA TRP A 110 -7.30 23.06 15.63
C TRP A 110 -8.06 23.37 14.33
N ALA A 111 -8.61 22.33 13.73
CA ALA A 111 -9.45 22.40 12.54
C ALA A 111 -10.77 21.67 12.75
N SER A 112 -11.84 22.15 12.14
CA SER A 112 -13.16 21.52 12.23
C SER A 112 -13.17 20.19 11.46
N GLY A 113 -13.56 19.10 12.13
CA GLY A 113 -13.68 17.78 11.54
C GLY A 113 -14.75 17.67 10.45
N THR A 114 -15.67 18.63 10.37
CA THR A 114 -16.65 18.73 9.26
C THR A 114 -15.97 18.89 7.90
N TYR A 115 -14.78 19.47 7.88
CA TYR A 115 -14.02 19.77 6.66
C TYR A 115 -12.72 18.96 6.55
N LEU A 116 -12.66 17.85 7.27
CA LEU A 116 -11.56 16.90 7.22
C LEU A 116 -12.08 15.52 6.83
N THR A 117 -11.35 14.83 6.00
CA THR A 117 -11.60 13.41 5.68
C THR A 117 -10.34 12.61 5.87
N VAL A 118 -10.48 11.36 6.35
CA VAL A 118 -9.34 10.46 6.52
C VAL A 118 -8.79 10.08 5.15
N VAL A 119 -7.49 10.27 4.97
CA VAL A 119 -6.80 9.69 3.83
C VAL A 119 -6.62 8.19 4.12
N THR A 120 -7.57 7.39 3.68
CA THR A 120 -7.38 5.95 3.65
C THR A 120 -6.62 5.60 2.39
N GLN A 121 -5.56 4.81 2.53
CA GLN A 121 -4.96 4.21 1.34
C GLN A 121 -6.05 3.45 0.57
N THR A 122 -6.29 3.85 -0.67
CA THR A 122 -7.25 3.13 -1.52
C THR A 122 -6.78 1.70 -1.75
N ALA A 123 -7.69 0.81 -2.09
CA ALA A 123 -7.34 -0.56 -2.48
C ALA A 123 -6.30 -0.58 -3.63
N SER A 124 -6.33 0.44 -4.51
CA SER A 124 -5.35 0.62 -5.59
C SER A 124 -3.94 0.81 -5.05
N VAL A 125 -3.73 1.76 -4.15
CA VAL A 125 -2.41 2.06 -3.55
C VAL A 125 -1.85 0.83 -2.83
N ARG A 126 -2.70 0.11 -2.10
CA ARG A 126 -2.29 -1.14 -1.43
C ARG A 126 -1.95 -2.26 -2.42
N ASN A 127 -2.70 -2.37 -3.51
CA ASN A 127 -2.39 -3.34 -4.57
C ASN A 127 -1.07 -3.00 -5.27
N GLU A 128 -0.78 -1.72 -5.51
CA GLU A 128 0.50 -1.27 -6.06
C GLU A 128 1.67 -1.59 -5.12
N ALA A 129 1.50 -1.43 -3.80
CA ALA A 129 2.50 -1.84 -2.81
C ALA A 129 2.79 -3.35 -2.91
N ILE A 130 1.74 -4.19 -3.03
CA ILE A 130 1.93 -5.63 -3.24
C ILE A 130 2.59 -5.93 -4.59
N THR A 131 2.22 -5.24 -5.66
CA THR A 131 2.89 -5.40 -6.96
C THR A 131 4.39 -5.10 -6.87
N ARG A 132 4.76 -4.03 -6.15
CA ARG A 132 6.18 -3.73 -5.86
C ARG A 132 6.84 -4.84 -5.03
N ALA A 133 6.14 -5.35 -4.00
CA ALA A 133 6.64 -6.45 -3.17
C ALA A 133 6.86 -7.73 -3.99
N GLU A 134 5.94 -8.07 -4.89
CA GLU A 134 6.07 -9.20 -5.83
C GLU A 134 7.28 -9.02 -6.74
N GLY A 135 7.54 -7.82 -7.24
CA GLY A 135 8.73 -7.51 -8.01
C GLY A 135 10.03 -7.86 -7.29
N GLY A 136 10.09 -7.69 -5.98
CA GLY A 136 11.25 -8.03 -5.14
C GLY A 136 11.30 -9.50 -4.70
N THR A 137 10.16 -10.18 -4.62
CA THR A 137 10.06 -11.54 -4.04
C THR A 137 9.80 -12.64 -5.06
N LEU A 138 9.20 -12.31 -6.20
CA LEU A 138 8.85 -13.26 -7.26
C LEU A 138 9.52 -12.94 -8.60
N GLY A 139 10.17 -11.80 -8.74
CA GLY A 139 10.69 -11.27 -10.00
C GLY A 139 9.59 -10.80 -10.95
N ALA A 140 9.99 -10.28 -12.11
CA ALA A 140 9.11 -9.61 -13.07
C ALA A 140 7.91 -10.45 -13.57
N SER A 141 8.05 -11.76 -13.58
CA SER A 141 7.02 -12.68 -14.09
C SER A 141 6.10 -13.26 -13.01
N GLY A 142 6.23 -12.82 -11.76
CA GLY A 142 5.39 -13.30 -10.66
C GLY A 142 5.59 -14.76 -10.26
N GLY A 143 6.54 -15.46 -10.83
CA GLY A 143 6.86 -16.86 -10.56
C GLY A 143 8.35 -17.17 -10.59
N GLY A 144 9.17 -16.12 -10.61
CA GLY A 144 10.62 -16.22 -10.61
C GLY A 144 11.21 -16.33 -9.20
N THR A 145 12.52 -16.23 -9.13
CA THR A 145 13.29 -16.21 -7.88
C THR A 145 13.34 -14.77 -7.36
N GLY A 146 13.04 -14.58 -6.09
CA GLY A 146 13.20 -13.28 -5.42
C GLY A 146 14.66 -12.85 -5.32
N PHE A 147 14.87 -11.58 -5.01
CA PHE A 147 16.22 -11.04 -4.84
C PHE A 147 16.92 -11.64 -3.63
N SER A 148 18.24 -11.65 -3.65
CA SER A 148 19.04 -12.09 -2.51
C SER A 148 18.91 -11.09 -1.36
N TYR A 149 19.07 -11.60 -0.14
CA TYR A 149 19.22 -10.75 1.02
C TYR A 149 20.56 -9.99 0.94
N TRP A 150 20.52 -8.70 1.25
CA TRP A 150 21.71 -7.87 1.32
C TRP A 150 21.58 -6.87 2.47
N TRP A 151 22.37 -7.10 3.51
CA TRP A 151 22.32 -6.28 4.72
C TRP A 151 22.60 -4.80 4.44
N GLY A 152 21.76 -3.92 4.95
CA GLY A 152 21.88 -2.47 4.78
C GLY A 152 21.46 -1.95 3.40
N HIS A 153 20.93 -2.81 2.52
CA HIS A 153 20.55 -2.46 1.16
C HIS A 153 19.04 -2.55 0.93
N GLY A 154 18.56 -1.83 -0.07
CA GLY A 154 17.16 -1.79 -0.46
C GLY A 154 16.97 -1.55 -1.95
N ALA A 155 17.76 -2.24 -2.78
CA ALA A 155 17.70 -2.11 -4.22
C ALA A 155 17.31 -3.42 -4.90
N TRP A 156 16.39 -3.34 -5.84
CA TRP A 156 16.09 -4.43 -6.78
C TRP A 156 15.56 -3.86 -8.10
N ASN A 157 15.70 -4.66 -9.14
CA ASN A 157 15.10 -4.39 -10.44
C ASN A 157 14.43 -5.68 -10.93
N PRO A 158 13.11 -5.71 -11.15
CA PRO A 158 12.37 -6.89 -11.58
C PRO A 158 12.89 -7.56 -12.85
N ASN A 159 13.62 -6.83 -13.70
CA ASN A 159 14.15 -7.31 -14.97
C ASN A 159 15.62 -7.78 -14.90
N GLN A 160 16.19 -7.83 -13.71
CA GLN A 160 17.59 -8.22 -13.51
C GLN A 160 17.70 -9.52 -12.74
N ALA A 161 18.84 -10.18 -12.85
CA ALA A 161 19.13 -11.37 -12.06
C ALA A 161 19.26 -11.01 -10.57
N PRO A 162 18.72 -11.85 -9.67
CA PRO A 162 18.63 -11.55 -8.25
C PRO A 162 19.96 -11.48 -7.50
N GLY A 163 21.06 -11.95 -8.06
CA GLY A 163 22.30 -12.07 -7.32
C GLY A 163 22.29 -13.21 -6.29
N SER A 164 23.30 -13.29 -5.46
CA SER A 164 23.40 -14.29 -4.37
C SER A 164 24.07 -13.71 -3.14
N CYS A 165 23.77 -14.29 -1.99
CA CYS A 165 24.39 -14.00 -0.71
C CYS A 165 24.94 -15.32 -0.15
N THR A 166 26.27 -15.44 0.02
CA THR A 166 26.94 -16.65 0.49
C THR A 166 27.79 -16.34 1.71
N GLY A 167 27.74 -17.19 2.73
CA GLY A 167 28.40 -17.02 4.01
C GLY A 167 27.43 -16.59 5.11
N ASP A 168 27.97 -16.10 6.24
CA ASP A 168 27.20 -15.71 7.41
C ASP A 168 26.36 -14.46 7.14
N CYS A 169 25.14 -14.46 7.64
CA CYS A 169 24.22 -13.35 7.48
C CYS A 169 24.71 -12.08 8.19
N GLY A 170 24.61 -10.96 7.52
CA GLY A 170 25.17 -9.67 7.94
C GLY A 170 26.59 -9.43 7.38
N ALA A 171 27.33 -10.48 7.04
CA ALA A 171 28.68 -10.40 6.47
C ALA A 171 28.83 -11.24 5.19
N CYS A 172 27.74 -11.68 4.60
CA CYS A 172 27.78 -12.53 3.41
C CYS A 172 28.44 -11.84 2.22
N SER A 173 29.18 -12.62 1.42
CA SER A 173 29.62 -12.18 0.10
C SER A 173 28.41 -12.09 -0.82
N HIS A 174 28.07 -10.87 -1.23
CA HIS A 174 26.98 -10.59 -2.14
C HIS A 174 27.48 -10.49 -3.58
N THR A 175 26.76 -11.08 -4.53
CA THR A 175 26.98 -10.94 -5.96
C THR A 175 25.82 -10.24 -6.61
N GLY A 176 26.06 -9.51 -7.70
CA GLY A 176 25.04 -8.72 -8.39
C GLY A 176 24.87 -7.34 -7.77
N SER A 177 24.01 -6.56 -8.38
CA SER A 177 23.78 -5.15 -8.03
C SER A 177 22.49 -4.91 -7.25
N TYR A 178 21.70 -5.94 -7.02
CA TYR A 178 20.38 -5.84 -6.43
C TYR A 178 20.20 -6.83 -5.29
N GLY A 179 19.60 -6.33 -4.22
CA GLY A 179 19.27 -7.06 -3.01
C GLY A 179 18.69 -6.12 -1.97
N ALA A 180 18.12 -6.67 -0.92
CA ALA A 180 17.57 -5.88 0.16
C ALA A 180 17.64 -6.62 1.50
N ASP A 181 17.75 -5.90 2.60
CA ASP A 181 17.37 -6.40 3.90
C ASP A 181 15.86 -6.20 4.16
N CYS A 182 15.38 -6.61 5.32
CA CYS A 182 13.95 -6.55 5.64
C CYS A 182 13.41 -5.12 5.66
N SER A 183 14.15 -4.19 6.23
CA SER A 183 13.75 -2.78 6.37
C SER A 183 13.89 -2.02 5.05
N GLY A 184 14.94 -2.27 4.30
CA GLY A 184 15.13 -1.72 2.97
C GLY A 184 14.06 -2.20 1.99
N PHE A 185 13.67 -3.46 2.07
CA PHE A 185 12.55 -4.00 1.31
C PHE A 185 11.24 -3.28 1.63
N ALA A 186 10.88 -3.18 2.92
CA ALA A 186 9.65 -2.51 3.34
C ALA A 186 9.63 -1.03 2.93
N ALA A 187 10.74 -0.31 3.11
CA ALA A 187 10.87 1.09 2.71
C ALA A 187 10.62 1.28 1.21
N LYS A 188 11.16 0.39 0.36
CA LYS A 188 10.95 0.46 -1.09
C LYS A 188 9.55 0.05 -1.51
N VAL A 189 8.95 -0.95 -0.89
CA VAL A 189 7.57 -1.36 -1.14
C VAL A 189 6.60 -0.22 -0.84
N TRP A 190 6.78 0.46 0.27
CA TRP A 190 5.94 1.59 0.67
C TRP A 190 6.31 2.91 -0.01
N GLN A 191 7.44 2.96 -0.69
CA GLN A 191 7.99 4.21 -1.26
C GLN A 191 8.11 5.31 -0.20
N VAL A 192 8.57 4.93 0.99
CA VAL A 192 8.75 5.89 2.10
C VAL A 192 9.68 7.00 1.63
N PRO A 193 9.33 8.28 1.86
CA PRO A 193 10.15 9.40 1.44
C PRO A 193 11.60 9.28 1.91
N SER A 194 12.50 9.23 0.98
CA SER A 194 13.94 9.17 1.16
C SER A 194 14.60 9.88 -0.01
N THR A 195 15.92 9.89 -0.06
CA THR A 195 16.65 10.46 -1.21
C THR A 195 16.29 9.76 -2.52
N ASN A 196 15.86 8.48 -2.45
CA ASN A 196 15.43 7.74 -3.62
C ASN A 196 14.45 6.62 -3.24
N THR A 197 13.23 6.66 -3.80
CA THR A 197 12.20 5.64 -3.62
C THR A 197 12.16 4.61 -4.75
N ASN A 198 12.97 4.79 -5.81
CA ASN A 198 13.04 3.84 -6.92
C ASN A 198 13.56 2.49 -6.41
N PRO A 199 12.84 1.37 -6.63
CA PRO A 199 13.26 0.04 -6.19
C PRO A 199 14.63 -0.40 -6.74
N ALA A 200 15.03 0.11 -7.91
CA ALA A 200 16.33 -0.21 -8.50
C ALA A 200 17.51 0.59 -7.90
N SER A 201 17.26 1.47 -6.95
CA SER A 201 18.28 2.30 -6.29
C SER A 201 18.47 1.87 -4.85
N ASP A 202 19.70 1.95 -4.37
CA ASP A 202 20.15 1.38 -3.09
C ASP A 202 19.93 2.28 -1.86
N SER A 203 19.21 3.36 -1.98
CA SER A 203 18.97 4.26 -0.85
C SER A 203 17.78 3.82 -0.02
N HIS A 204 18.00 3.52 1.27
CA HIS A 204 16.94 3.34 2.28
C HIS A 204 17.46 3.76 3.66
N PRO A 205 17.08 4.91 4.19
CA PRO A 205 17.60 5.40 5.47
C PRO A 205 16.92 4.77 6.70
N TYR A 206 15.98 3.85 6.52
CA TYR A 206 15.17 3.29 7.61
C TYR A 206 15.63 1.90 8.02
N SER A 207 15.58 1.65 9.32
CA SER A 207 15.83 0.36 9.97
C SER A 207 14.57 -0.16 10.67
N THR A 208 14.63 -1.38 11.21
CA THR A 208 13.51 -1.90 12.02
C THR A 208 13.29 -1.11 13.31
N ILE A 209 14.29 -0.36 13.81
CA ILE A 209 14.12 0.55 14.95
C ILE A 209 13.16 1.68 14.57
N ASP A 210 13.33 2.25 13.40
CA ASP A 210 12.49 3.34 12.91
C ASP A 210 11.06 2.87 12.68
N PHE A 211 10.88 1.73 12.03
CA PHE A 211 9.56 1.14 11.78
C PHE A 211 8.84 0.68 13.06
N ASN A 212 9.56 0.42 14.14
CA ASN A 212 8.99 -0.07 15.39
C ASN A 212 8.24 0.99 16.21
N VAL A 213 8.28 2.24 15.81
CA VAL A 213 7.60 3.37 16.44
C VAL A 213 6.82 4.18 15.41
N ASP A 214 5.74 4.83 15.85
CA ASP A 214 4.94 5.68 14.97
C ASP A 214 5.76 6.85 14.41
N SER A 215 5.47 7.23 13.18
CA SER A 215 6.12 8.32 12.47
C SER A 215 5.12 9.18 11.70
N THR A 216 5.59 10.11 10.90
CA THR A 216 4.74 10.85 9.95
C THR A 216 4.36 10.04 8.71
N GLN A 217 4.96 8.86 8.52
CA GLN A 217 4.76 8.02 7.34
C GLN A 217 3.96 6.75 7.62
N TRP A 218 3.97 6.26 8.86
CA TRP A 218 3.23 5.08 9.29
C TRP A 218 2.80 5.18 10.76
N HIS A 219 1.82 4.40 11.12
CA HIS A 219 1.29 4.31 12.48
C HIS A 219 0.99 2.85 12.85
N THR A 220 1.00 2.57 14.15
CA THR A 220 0.61 1.27 14.70
C THR A 220 -0.87 0.99 14.45
N VAL A 221 -1.16 -0.25 14.05
CA VAL A 221 -2.53 -0.77 13.89
C VAL A 221 -2.69 -2.10 14.63
N ASP A 222 -3.92 -2.40 15.03
CA ASP A 222 -4.24 -3.71 15.62
C ASP A 222 -4.04 -4.81 14.56
N ARG A 223 -3.43 -5.93 14.97
CA ARG A 223 -3.17 -7.07 14.07
C ARG A 223 -4.44 -7.73 13.55
N GLY A 224 -5.56 -7.61 14.27
CA GLY A 224 -6.88 -8.07 13.80
C GLY A 224 -7.50 -7.17 12.71
N THR A 225 -6.94 -6.00 12.47
CA THR A 225 -7.42 -5.03 11.47
C THR A 225 -6.46 -4.81 10.31
N LEU A 226 -5.48 -5.70 10.14
CA LEU A 226 -4.50 -5.60 9.05
C LEU A 226 -5.19 -5.62 7.68
N LEU A 227 -4.70 -4.77 6.82
CA LEU A 227 -5.10 -4.66 5.42
C LEU A 227 -3.92 -5.04 4.52
N LYS A 228 -4.22 -5.53 3.33
CA LYS A 228 -3.22 -5.81 2.30
C LYS A 228 -2.28 -4.61 2.12
N GLY A 229 -0.97 -4.84 2.17
CA GLY A 229 0.05 -3.81 2.09
C GLY A 229 0.49 -3.22 3.43
N ASP A 230 -0.17 -3.54 4.54
CA ASP A 230 0.36 -3.24 5.88
C ASP A 230 1.63 -4.06 6.15
N ALA A 231 2.33 -3.75 7.23
CA ALA A 231 3.48 -4.54 7.64
C ALA A 231 3.35 -4.99 9.10
N LEU A 232 4.09 -6.03 9.43
CA LEU A 232 4.32 -6.42 10.80
C LEU A 232 5.80 -6.26 11.12
N VAL A 233 6.08 -5.64 12.25
CA VAL A 233 7.44 -5.30 12.67
C VAL A 233 7.65 -5.63 14.15
N TYR A 234 8.89 -5.96 14.48
CA TYR A 234 9.40 -5.89 15.85
C TYR A 234 10.84 -5.38 15.84
N ASN A 235 11.25 -4.77 16.95
CA ASN A 235 12.64 -4.54 17.27
C ASN A 235 12.84 -4.71 18.80
N ILE A 236 13.74 -5.59 19.18
CA ILE A 236 14.10 -5.84 20.58
C ILE A 236 15.62 -5.69 20.71
N SER A 237 16.05 -4.64 21.38
CA SER A 237 17.48 -4.36 21.62
C SER A 237 18.33 -4.33 20.35
N GLY A 238 17.79 -3.78 19.26
CA GLY A 238 18.46 -3.66 17.97
C GLY A 238 18.33 -4.88 17.05
N ALA A 239 17.85 -6.01 17.54
CA ALA A 239 17.48 -7.15 16.72
C ALA A 239 16.01 -7.03 16.30
N GLY A 240 15.75 -6.99 15.01
CA GLY A 240 14.41 -6.79 14.52
C GLY A 240 14.14 -7.43 13.16
N HIS A 241 12.87 -7.49 12.81
CA HIS A 241 12.42 -7.90 11.50
C HIS A 241 11.13 -7.20 11.11
N ILE A 242 10.94 -6.98 9.83
CA ILE A 242 9.72 -6.43 9.25
C ILE A 242 9.36 -7.22 7.98
N PHE A 243 8.07 -7.42 7.76
CA PHE A 243 7.54 -8.01 6.53
C PHE A 243 6.24 -7.34 6.11
N ILE A 244 5.95 -7.38 4.81
CA ILE A 244 4.71 -6.84 4.23
C ILE A 244 3.64 -7.92 4.26
N TYR A 245 2.48 -7.58 4.83
CA TYR A 245 1.31 -8.44 4.92
C TYR A 245 0.50 -8.38 3.62
N GLU A 246 0.16 -9.54 3.08
CA GLU A 246 -0.73 -9.63 1.92
C GLU A 246 -2.14 -10.08 2.32
N SER A 247 -2.24 -11.14 3.13
CA SER A 247 -3.52 -11.70 3.54
C SER A 247 -3.38 -12.64 4.73
N GLY A 248 -4.50 -13.00 5.36
CA GLY A 248 -4.57 -13.97 6.44
C GLY A 248 -5.14 -13.41 7.74
N ASP A 249 -4.83 -14.10 8.85
CA ASP A 249 -5.41 -13.80 10.17
C ASP A 249 -4.59 -12.79 11.01
N GLY A 250 -3.45 -12.34 10.52
CA GLY A 250 -2.54 -11.49 11.26
C GLY A 250 -1.65 -12.23 12.28
N TRP A 251 -1.76 -13.56 12.44
CA TRP A 251 -1.09 -14.33 13.48
C TRP A 251 -0.36 -15.59 12.98
N GLY A 252 -1.10 -16.61 12.60
CA GLY A 252 -0.58 -17.95 12.31
C GLY A 252 -0.66 -18.35 10.84
N ASN A 253 -1.62 -17.80 10.13
CA ASN A 253 -1.86 -18.10 8.72
C ASN A 253 -1.87 -16.81 7.91
N MET A 254 -0.70 -16.35 7.55
CA MET A 254 -0.52 -15.16 6.73
C MET A 254 0.23 -15.50 5.45
N VAL A 255 -0.09 -14.78 4.38
CA VAL A 255 0.78 -14.64 3.20
C VAL A 255 1.54 -13.33 3.34
N ALA A 256 2.85 -13.38 3.20
CA ALA A 256 3.73 -12.24 3.40
C ALA A 256 4.83 -12.18 2.34
N HIS A 257 5.33 -10.97 2.15
CA HIS A 257 6.51 -10.67 1.36
C HIS A 257 7.60 -10.15 2.28
N GLU A 258 8.76 -10.75 2.24
CA GLU A 258 9.88 -10.37 3.12
C GLU A 258 11.23 -10.66 2.50
N CYS A 259 12.24 -9.89 2.89
CA CYS A 259 13.64 -10.29 2.76
C CYS A 259 14.07 -10.89 4.10
N LYS A 260 14.03 -12.22 4.18
CA LYS A 260 14.04 -12.97 5.44
C LYS A 260 15.44 -13.18 6.03
N GLY A 261 16.44 -13.25 5.19
CA GLY A 261 17.82 -13.50 5.59
C GLY A 261 18.64 -14.08 4.44
N CYS A 262 19.94 -14.24 4.67
CA CYS A 262 20.93 -14.54 3.63
C CYS A 262 20.65 -15.85 2.88
N VAL A 263 20.19 -16.89 3.56
CA VAL A 263 19.90 -18.18 2.94
C VAL A 263 18.57 -18.15 2.18
N ALA A 264 17.56 -17.50 2.74
CA ALA A 264 16.21 -17.50 2.18
C ALA A 264 16.02 -16.43 1.09
N GLY A 265 16.79 -15.34 1.14
CA GLY A 265 16.60 -14.19 0.27
C GLY A 265 15.29 -13.45 0.53
N CYS A 266 14.82 -12.78 -0.51
CA CYS A 266 13.53 -12.11 -0.54
C CYS A 266 12.49 -13.06 -1.17
N LEU A 267 11.39 -13.31 -0.46
CA LEU A 267 10.42 -14.33 -0.87
C LEU A 267 8.99 -13.98 -0.46
N LYS A 268 8.04 -14.50 -1.22
CA LYS A 268 6.63 -14.61 -0.82
C LYS A 268 6.46 -15.96 -0.12
N ASN A 269 5.93 -15.97 1.08
CA ASN A 269 5.78 -17.20 1.86
C ASN A 269 4.56 -17.19 2.78
N SER A 270 4.27 -18.37 3.32
CA SER A 270 3.38 -18.48 4.48
C SER A 270 4.15 -18.06 5.74
N ARG A 271 3.53 -17.22 6.56
CA ARG A 271 4.17 -16.61 7.73
C ARG A 271 3.34 -16.78 8.98
N THR A 272 4.03 -17.14 10.07
CA THR A 272 3.55 -17.03 11.45
C THR A 272 4.33 -15.91 12.13
N ALA A 273 3.67 -15.06 12.90
CA ALA A 273 4.31 -13.98 13.66
C ALA A 273 4.01 -14.14 15.16
N THR A 274 5.05 -14.10 15.96
CA THR A 274 4.96 -14.13 17.43
C THR A 274 4.26 -12.87 17.97
N THR A 275 3.99 -12.86 19.28
CA THR A 275 3.41 -11.70 19.98
C THR A 275 4.35 -10.49 20.04
N SER A 276 5.63 -10.68 19.71
CA SER A 276 6.60 -9.58 19.61
C SER A 276 6.33 -8.64 18.43
N PHE A 277 5.70 -9.15 17.37
CA PHE A 277 5.32 -8.32 16.23
C PHE A 277 4.08 -7.49 16.54
N HIS A 278 4.05 -6.27 16.08
CA HIS A 278 2.84 -5.45 15.97
C HIS A 278 2.62 -5.01 14.53
N GLY A 279 1.38 -4.67 14.22
CA GLY A 279 0.99 -4.19 12.90
C GLY A 279 1.32 -2.71 12.75
N ILE A 280 1.76 -2.31 11.56
CA ILE A 280 1.91 -0.92 11.16
C ILE A 280 1.32 -0.71 9.78
N ARG A 281 0.78 0.49 9.55
CA ARG A 281 0.18 0.92 8.29
C ARG A 281 0.85 2.18 7.78
N HIS A 282 1.28 2.16 6.53
CA HIS A 282 1.72 3.35 5.80
C HIS A 282 0.50 4.21 5.44
N TYR A 283 0.66 5.57 5.48
CA TYR A 283 -0.40 6.55 5.18
C TYR A 283 -0.70 6.67 3.68
#